data_0e19109c69645791ec5bf598817f7373
#
_entry.id   0e19109c69645791ec5bf598817f7373
#
_cell.length_a   1.000
_cell.length_b   1.000
_cell.length_c   1.000
_cell.angle_alpha   90.00
_cell.angle_beta   90.00
_cell.angle_gamma   90.00
#
_symmetry.space_group_name_H-M   'P 1'
#
loop_
_entity.id
_entity.type
_entity.pdbx_description
1 polymer ?
#
loop_
_entity_poly.entity_id
_entity_poly.type
_entity_poly.pdbx_seq_one_letter_code
_entity_poly.pdbx_strand_id
1 'polypeptide(L)'
;MSKLTSRAALLAGSALVLTLACNPGKQASSRVIANIGGDKITEAEFQDVVRTLSQNPKEAQTFLSDPAAKEERASLASRIAMSRAITAYARQTGLDQDPAVKVQLEQQDANVYFQALAKKRMATAEPTNEELMAFYKEQVDRMKAQGAAGAPPPFESVKAQVAQGYKQQRAQAISLDIQKEIKAKVPVTLADDYRPAGE
;
A
#
# COMPACT_ATOMS: atom_id res chain seq x y z
N MET A 1 -0.68 -67.24 -46.98
CA MET A 1 0.79 -67.33 -47.08
C MET A 1 1.30 -65.94 -47.31
N SER A 2 1.87 -65.34 -46.37
CA SER A 2 3.01 -64.40 -46.45
C SER A 2 3.17 -63.64 -45.10
N LYS A 3 4.28 -63.86 -44.51
CA LYS A 3 4.69 -63.23 -43.23
C LYS A 3 5.22 -61.83 -43.52
N LEU A 4 4.74 -60.82 -42.82
CA LEU A 4 5.37 -59.50 -42.72
C LEU A 4 5.81 -59.25 -41.31
N THR A 5 7.09 -59.23 -41.15
CA THR A 5 7.83 -58.88 -39.96
C THR A 5 7.78 -57.35 -39.75
N SER A 6 7.19 -56.92 -38.61
CA SER A 6 7.16 -55.52 -38.20
C SER A 6 8.41 -55.18 -37.41
N ARG A 7 9.20 -54.22 -37.94
CA ARG A 7 10.35 -53.62 -37.25
C ARG A 7 9.83 -52.44 -36.40
N ALA A 8 9.90 -52.61 -35.09
CA ALA A 8 9.65 -51.52 -34.13
C ALA A 8 10.86 -50.57 -34.12
N ALA A 9 10.64 -49.33 -34.51
CA ALA A 9 11.61 -48.24 -34.36
C ALA A 9 11.38 -47.59 -32.99
N LEU A 10 12.33 -47.75 -32.07
CA LEU A 10 12.39 -47.02 -30.83
C LEU A 10 12.83 -45.57 -31.12
N LEU A 11 11.91 -44.63 -30.98
CA LEU A 11 12.21 -43.22 -30.88
C LEU A 11 12.44 -42.89 -29.41
N ALA A 12 13.71 -42.72 -29.04
CA ALA A 12 14.11 -42.16 -27.76
C ALA A 12 13.80 -40.66 -27.72
N GLY A 13 12.65 -40.31 -27.19
CA GLY A 13 12.29 -38.93 -26.89
C GLY A 13 13.02 -38.46 -25.63
N SER A 14 14.08 -37.67 -25.79
CA SER A 14 14.71 -36.95 -24.67
C SER A 14 13.74 -35.92 -24.10
N ALA A 15 13.11 -36.24 -22.98
CA ALA A 15 12.36 -35.29 -22.20
C ALA A 15 13.36 -34.33 -21.55
N LEU A 16 13.43 -33.12 -22.10
CA LEU A 16 14.13 -32.00 -21.49
C LEU A 16 13.31 -31.55 -20.28
N VAL A 17 13.66 -32.06 -19.11
CA VAL A 17 13.13 -31.60 -17.85
C VAL A 17 13.71 -30.20 -17.61
N LEU A 18 12.97 -29.19 -18.00
CA LEU A 18 13.18 -27.83 -17.52
C LEU A 18 12.88 -27.82 -16.02
N THR A 19 13.89 -28.05 -15.21
CA THR A 19 13.85 -27.72 -13.80
C THR A 19 13.78 -26.20 -13.71
N LEU A 20 12.55 -25.67 -13.59
CA LEU A 20 12.35 -24.35 -13.01
C LEU A 20 13.00 -24.40 -11.63
N ALA A 21 14.19 -23.83 -11.55
CA ALA A 21 14.81 -23.49 -10.28
C ALA A 21 13.91 -22.46 -9.60
N CYS A 22 12.85 -22.93 -8.94
CA CYS A 22 12.24 -22.19 -7.85
C CYS A 22 13.36 -21.92 -6.87
N ASN A 23 13.85 -20.68 -6.84
CA ASN A 23 14.76 -20.20 -5.83
C ASN A 23 14.05 -20.37 -4.47
N PRO A 24 14.40 -21.35 -3.63
CA PRO A 24 13.86 -21.43 -2.29
C PRO A 24 14.61 -20.39 -1.47
N GLY A 25 14.37 -19.10 -1.74
CA GLY A 25 14.70 -18.04 -0.80
C GLY A 25 14.01 -18.41 0.50
N LYS A 26 14.77 -19.05 1.40
CA LYS A 26 14.56 -19.25 2.83
C LYS A 26 13.18 -18.79 3.36
N GLN A 27 12.14 -19.55 3.08
CA GLN A 27 11.04 -19.67 4.01
C GLN A 27 11.56 -20.55 5.15
N ALA A 28 12.37 -19.98 6.03
CA ALA A 28 12.52 -20.53 7.37
C ALA A 28 11.10 -20.74 7.85
N SER A 29 10.75 -21.97 8.26
CA SER A 29 9.44 -22.32 8.78
C SER A 29 9.14 -21.38 9.95
N SER A 30 8.47 -20.27 9.64
CA SER A 30 8.19 -19.24 10.62
C SER A 30 7.25 -19.83 11.65
N ARG A 31 7.59 -19.71 12.93
CA ARG A 31 6.76 -20.17 14.03
C ARG A 31 5.34 -19.68 13.87
N VAL A 32 4.36 -20.58 14.00
CA VAL A 32 2.95 -20.21 14.04
C VAL A 32 2.66 -19.56 15.37
N ILE A 33 2.12 -18.35 15.37
CA ILE A 33 1.76 -17.58 16.58
C ILE A 33 0.27 -17.58 16.86
N ALA A 34 -0.57 -17.84 15.86
CA ALA A 34 -2.01 -18.02 16.02
C ALA A 34 -2.57 -18.94 14.95
N ASN A 35 -3.63 -19.71 15.30
CA ASN A 35 -4.47 -20.48 14.40
C ASN A 35 -5.87 -19.88 14.38
N ILE A 36 -6.48 -19.73 13.19
CA ILE A 36 -7.76 -19.06 12.98
C ILE A 36 -8.57 -19.91 12.01
N GLY A 37 -9.38 -20.84 12.52
CA GLY A 37 -10.36 -21.64 11.74
C GLY A 37 -9.74 -22.40 10.57
N GLY A 38 -8.57 -22.68 10.37
CA GLY A 38 -7.91 -23.35 9.24
C GLY A 38 -6.86 -22.47 8.56
N ASP A 39 -6.81 -21.19 8.91
CA ASP A 39 -5.73 -20.25 8.56
C ASP A 39 -4.78 -20.08 9.75
N LYS A 40 -3.60 -19.51 9.50
CA LYS A 40 -2.58 -19.30 10.53
C LYS A 40 -1.91 -17.95 10.36
N ILE A 41 -1.44 -17.40 11.49
CA ILE A 41 -0.53 -16.25 11.49
C ILE A 41 0.84 -16.76 11.88
N THR A 42 1.82 -16.47 11.05
CA THR A 42 3.22 -16.79 11.33
C THR A 42 3.92 -15.60 11.98
N GLU A 43 5.03 -15.88 12.66
CA GLU A 43 5.87 -14.84 13.24
C GLU A 43 6.44 -13.88 12.18
N ALA A 44 6.75 -14.37 10.97
CA ALA A 44 7.22 -13.54 9.87
C ALA A 44 6.13 -12.56 9.42
N GLU A 45 4.90 -13.03 9.22
CA GLU A 45 3.77 -12.16 8.88
C GLU A 45 3.49 -11.11 9.96
N PHE A 46 3.58 -11.51 11.23
CA PHE A 46 3.43 -10.56 12.33
C PHE A 46 4.51 -9.48 12.31
N GLN A 47 5.78 -9.85 12.09
CA GLN A 47 6.88 -8.92 11.96
C GLN A 47 6.68 -7.95 10.77
N ASP A 48 6.17 -8.45 9.64
CA ASP A 48 5.87 -7.61 8.47
C ASP A 48 4.75 -6.62 8.76
N VAL A 49 3.71 -7.04 9.49
CA VAL A 49 2.66 -6.13 9.97
C VAL A 49 3.24 -5.04 10.87
N VAL A 50 4.09 -5.40 11.84
CA VAL A 50 4.76 -4.43 12.73
C VAL A 50 5.58 -3.43 11.92
N ARG A 51 6.39 -3.89 10.97
CA ARG A 51 7.18 -3.01 10.08
C ARG A 51 6.31 -2.09 9.23
N THR A 52 5.15 -2.58 8.78
CA THR A 52 4.22 -1.80 7.97
C THR A 52 3.51 -0.72 8.79
N LEU A 53 3.15 -1.03 10.04
CA LEU A 53 2.48 -0.10 10.94
C LEU A 53 3.42 0.94 11.55
N SER A 54 4.71 0.59 11.70
CA SER A 54 5.71 1.50 12.25
C SER A 54 6.17 2.50 11.19
N GLN A 55 6.23 3.78 11.58
CA GLN A 55 6.78 4.84 10.71
C GLN A 55 8.31 4.83 10.66
N ASN A 56 8.93 4.17 11.65
CA ASN A 56 10.37 4.13 11.83
C ASN A 56 10.88 2.68 11.93
N PRO A 57 11.76 2.22 11.03
CA PRO A 57 12.30 0.87 11.06
C PRO A 57 13.02 0.50 12.36
N LYS A 58 13.66 1.48 13.05
CA LYS A 58 14.32 1.23 14.33
C LYS A 58 13.31 0.97 15.44
N GLU A 59 12.22 1.72 15.48
CA GLU A 59 11.13 1.51 16.45
C GLU A 59 10.48 0.14 16.24
N ALA A 60 10.21 -0.24 14.97
CA ALA A 60 9.73 -1.58 14.65
C ALA A 60 10.66 -2.68 15.20
N GLN A 61 11.96 -2.53 14.98
CA GLN A 61 12.95 -3.50 15.46
C GLN A 61 13.00 -3.55 16.97
N THR A 62 13.00 -2.39 17.65
CA THR A 62 12.96 -2.31 19.12
C THR A 62 11.70 -2.99 19.65
N PHE A 63 10.53 -2.66 19.13
CA PHE A 63 9.26 -3.28 19.54
C PHE A 63 9.30 -4.81 19.39
N LEU A 64 9.89 -5.33 18.31
CA LEU A 64 9.98 -6.77 18.05
C LEU A 64 10.94 -7.48 18.99
N SER A 65 12.04 -6.85 19.42
CA SER A 65 13.12 -7.47 20.20
C SER A 65 13.07 -7.17 21.69
N ASP A 66 12.42 -6.10 22.13
CA ASP A 66 12.39 -5.69 23.54
C ASP A 66 11.55 -6.67 24.38
N PRO A 67 12.12 -7.33 25.40
CA PRO A 67 11.37 -8.17 26.32
C PRO A 67 10.21 -7.44 27.02
N ALA A 68 10.37 -6.13 27.31
CA ALA A 68 9.34 -5.32 27.97
C ALA A 68 8.09 -5.16 27.12
N ALA A 69 8.21 -5.17 25.78
CA ALA A 69 7.08 -5.07 24.85
C ALA A 69 6.32 -6.39 24.60
N LYS A 70 6.57 -7.43 25.42
CA LYS A 70 5.94 -8.76 25.23
C LYS A 70 4.42 -8.70 25.26
N GLU A 71 3.84 -8.01 26.22
CA GLU A 71 2.38 -7.90 26.37
C GLU A 71 1.75 -7.08 25.23
N GLU A 72 2.42 -6.01 24.80
CA GLU A 72 1.96 -5.20 23.69
C GLU A 72 2.00 -6.00 22.38
N ARG A 73 3.05 -6.81 22.15
CA ARG A 73 3.10 -7.74 21.01
C ARG A 73 1.98 -8.76 21.05
N ALA A 74 1.69 -9.34 22.22
CA ALA A 74 0.60 -10.30 22.40
C ALA A 74 -0.77 -9.65 22.11
N SER A 75 -0.98 -8.43 22.59
CA SER A 75 -2.18 -7.64 22.32
C SER A 75 -2.35 -7.32 20.82
N LEU A 76 -1.28 -6.92 20.15
CA LEU A 76 -1.29 -6.68 18.71
C LEU A 76 -1.57 -7.97 17.94
N ALA A 77 -0.93 -9.08 18.27
CA ALA A 77 -1.17 -10.37 17.63
C ALA A 77 -2.63 -10.82 17.80
N SER A 78 -3.20 -10.64 19.00
CA SER A 78 -4.61 -10.93 19.26
C SER A 78 -5.56 -10.10 18.42
N ARG A 79 -5.30 -8.80 18.25
CA ARG A 79 -6.10 -7.92 17.39
C ARG A 79 -6.04 -8.35 15.92
N ILE A 80 -4.87 -8.70 15.42
CA ILE A 80 -4.70 -9.21 14.05
C ILE A 80 -5.47 -10.53 13.89
N ALA A 81 -5.34 -11.44 14.84
CA ALA A 81 -6.06 -12.72 14.82
C ALA A 81 -7.57 -12.53 14.83
N MET A 82 -8.09 -11.63 15.67
CA MET A 82 -9.51 -11.32 15.72
C MET A 82 -10.01 -10.70 14.40
N SER A 83 -9.26 -9.78 13.81
CA SER A 83 -9.61 -9.19 12.51
C SER A 83 -9.74 -10.27 11.42
N ARG A 84 -8.79 -11.21 11.35
CA ARG A 84 -8.86 -12.34 10.41
C ARG A 84 -10.04 -13.28 10.72
N ALA A 85 -10.29 -13.54 12.01
CA ALA A 85 -11.41 -14.38 12.42
C ALA A 85 -12.77 -13.78 12.02
N ILE A 86 -12.94 -12.46 12.18
CA ILE A 86 -14.13 -11.74 11.72
C ILE A 86 -14.30 -11.91 10.21
N THR A 87 -13.24 -11.71 9.43
CA THR A 87 -13.30 -11.88 7.98
C THR A 87 -13.62 -13.31 7.57
N ALA A 88 -13.01 -14.29 8.25
CA ALA A 88 -13.32 -15.71 7.99
C ALA A 88 -14.77 -16.05 8.32
N TYR A 89 -15.30 -15.56 9.43
CA TYR A 89 -16.70 -15.77 9.83
C TYR A 89 -17.67 -15.08 8.85
N ALA A 90 -17.37 -13.86 8.43
CA ALA A 90 -18.18 -13.15 7.43
C ALA A 90 -18.31 -13.95 6.12
N ARG A 91 -17.20 -14.56 5.66
CA ARG A 91 -17.22 -15.44 4.48
C ARG A 91 -18.03 -16.73 4.72
N GLN A 92 -17.88 -17.36 5.88
CA GLN A 92 -18.64 -18.56 6.23
C GLN A 92 -20.16 -18.32 6.30
N THR A 93 -20.55 -17.12 6.70
CA THR A 93 -21.96 -16.71 6.77
C THR A 93 -22.49 -16.09 5.48
N GLY A 94 -21.67 -15.97 4.45
CA GLY A 94 -22.05 -15.34 3.17
C GLY A 94 -22.22 -13.82 3.22
N LEU A 95 -21.82 -13.17 4.32
CA LEU A 95 -21.93 -11.72 4.49
C LEU A 95 -21.06 -10.95 3.49
N ASP A 96 -19.98 -11.55 3.04
CA ASP A 96 -19.12 -11.01 1.98
C ASP A 96 -19.82 -10.98 0.61
N GLN A 97 -20.96 -11.67 0.45
CA GLN A 97 -21.79 -11.66 -0.76
C GLN A 97 -22.93 -10.62 -0.69
N ASP A 98 -23.20 -10.06 0.48
CA ASP A 98 -24.21 -9.03 0.66
C ASP A 98 -23.87 -7.79 -0.20
N PRO A 99 -24.83 -7.30 -1.04
CA PRO A 99 -24.56 -6.16 -1.92
C PRO A 99 -24.15 -4.87 -1.18
N ALA A 100 -24.72 -4.60 -0.01
CA ALA A 100 -24.38 -3.41 0.76
C ALA A 100 -22.95 -3.51 1.34
N VAL A 101 -22.56 -4.71 1.79
CA VAL A 101 -21.20 -4.98 2.28
C VAL A 101 -20.19 -4.86 1.14
N LYS A 102 -20.50 -5.41 -0.04
CA LYS A 102 -19.63 -5.29 -1.23
C LYS A 102 -19.36 -3.83 -1.59
N VAL A 103 -20.39 -2.99 -1.66
CA VAL A 103 -20.25 -1.56 -1.96
C VAL A 103 -19.36 -0.87 -0.93
N GLN A 104 -19.53 -1.18 0.36
CA GLN A 104 -18.67 -0.61 1.41
C GLN A 104 -17.22 -1.06 1.29
N LEU A 105 -16.98 -2.34 1.02
CA LEU A 105 -15.61 -2.86 0.82
C LEU A 105 -14.96 -2.22 -0.40
N GLU A 106 -15.67 -2.11 -1.53
CA GLU A 106 -15.17 -1.46 -2.74
C GLU A 106 -14.76 0.00 -2.49
N GLN A 107 -15.57 0.77 -1.75
CA GLN A 107 -15.23 2.14 -1.37
C GLN A 107 -14.00 2.20 -0.46
N GLN A 108 -13.88 1.28 0.50
CA GLN A 108 -12.71 1.20 1.38
C GLN A 108 -11.44 0.81 0.59
N ASP A 109 -11.53 -0.17 -0.29
CA ASP A 109 -10.42 -0.59 -1.15
C ASP A 109 -9.93 0.58 -2.02
N ALA A 110 -10.84 1.31 -2.67
CA ALA A 110 -10.51 2.48 -3.45
C ALA A 110 -9.76 3.55 -2.63
N ASN A 111 -10.21 3.81 -1.40
CA ASN A 111 -9.55 4.73 -0.48
C ASN A 111 -8.15 4.24 -0.09
N VAL A 112 -8.00 2.96 0.25
CA VAL A 112 -6.71 2.36 0.61
C VAL A 112 -5.72 2.46 -0.56
N TYR A 113 -6.16 2.11 -1.78
CA TYR A 113 -5.31 2.21 -2.97
C TYR A 113 -4.92 3.64 -3.28
N PHE A 114 -5.85 4.59 -3.19
CA PHE A 114 -5.55 5.99 -3.43
C PHE A 114 -4.53 6.54 -2.43
N GLN A 115 -4.70 6.25 -1.15
CA GLN A 115 -3.75 6.64 -0.09
C GLN A 115 -2.37 5.99 -0.30
N ALA A 116 -2.32 4.72 -0.71
CA ALA A 116 -1.07 4.02 -0.98
C ALA A 116 -0.33 4.65 -2.18
N LEU A 117 -1.06 5.00 -3.26
CA LEU A 117 -0.50 5.72 -4.41
C LEU A 117 0.05 7.09 -4.00
N ALA A 118 -0.71 7.86 -3.22
CA ALA A 118 -0.28 9.17 -2.73
C ALA A 118 0.96 9.05 -1.83
N LYS A 119 0.97 8.12 -0.87
CA LYS A 119 2.12 7.85 -0.01
C LYS A 119 3.36 7.47 -0.81
N LYS A 120 3.23 6.59 -1.80
CA LYS A 120 4.34 6.17 -2.67
C LYS A 120 4.96 7.35 -3.42
N ARG A 121 4.13 8.29 -3.90
CA ARG A 121 4.62 9.50 -4.60
C ARG A 121 5.21 10.54 -3.65
N MET A 122 4.67 10.64 -2.44
CA MET A 122 5.22 11.52 -1.41
C MET A 122 6.59 11.08 -0.92
N ALA A 123 6.85 9.77 -0.87
CA ALA A 123 8.09 9.20 -0.33
C ALA A 123 9.32 9.45 -1.23
N THR A 124 9.16 10.02 -2.42
CA THR A 124 10.22 10.08 -3.42
C THR A 124 11.26 11.18 -3.22
N ALA A 125 11.03 12.17 -2.37
CA ALA A 125 12.07 13.13 -1.94
C ALA A 125 11.62 13.99 -0.74
N GLU A 126 12.48 14.17 0.24
CA GLU A 126 12.38 15.29 1.18
C GLU A 126 12.63 16.59 0.41
N PRO A 127 11.91 17.68 0.74
CA PRO A 127 12.11 18.96 0.05
C PRO A 127 13.51 19.52 0.31
N THR A 128 14.15 20.03 -0.72
CA THR A 128 15.42 20.72 -0.60
C THR A 128 15.24 22.11 0.04
N ASN A 129 16.33 22.70 0.54
CA ASN A 129 16.28 24.08 1.05
C ASN A 129 15.87 25.08 -0.04
N GLU A 130 16.28 24.86 -1.28
CA GLU A 130 15.94 25.69 -2.43
C GLU A 130 14.43 25.64 -2.71
N GLU A 131 13.81 24.46 -2.66
CA GLU A 131 12.36 24.31 -2.84
C GLU A 131 11.58 24.99 -1.71
N LEU A 132 12.02 24.83 -0.47
CA LEU A 132 11.41 25.51 0.67
C LEU A 132 11.53 27.02 0.60
N MET A 133 12.69 27.54 0.17
CA MET A 133 12.92 28.97 -0.02
C MET A 133 12.05 29.53 -1.16
N ALA A 134 11.93 28.81 -2.27
CA ALA A 134 11.06 29.20 -3.38
C ALA A 134 9.60 29.27 -2.94
N PHE A 135 9.13 28.25 -2.24
CA PHE A 135 7.78 28.22 -1.67
C PHE A 135 7.54 29.36 -0.70
N TYR A 136 8.49 29.63 0.22
CA TYR A 136 8.39 30.76 1.14
C TYR A 136 8.27 32.11 0.40
N LYS A 137 9.09 32.36 -0.61
CA LYS A 137 9.01 33.57 -1.43
C LYS A 137 7.64 33.72 -2.08
N GLU A 138 7.14 32.65 -2.68
CA GLU A 138 5.79 32.64 -3.27
C GLU A 138 4.70 33.00 -2.27
N GLN A 139 4.75 32.45 -1.04
CA GLN A 139 3.80 32.78 0.01
C GLN A 139 3.90 34.27 0.43
N VAL A 140 5.12 34.78 0.57
CA VAL A 140 5.36 36.20 0.88
C VAL A 140 4.80 37.11 -0.23
N ASP A 141 5.02 36.77 -1.48
CA ASP A 141 4.52 37.55 -2.61
C ASP A 141 2.98 37.54 -2.69
N ARG A 142 2.35 36.41 -2.41
CA ARG A 142 0.88 36.33 -2.26
C ARG A 142 0.35 37.18 -1.12
N MET A 143 1.01 37.15 0.03
CA MET A 143 0.62 37.98 1.17
C MET A 143 0.70 39.46 0.84
N LYS A 144 1.79 39.91 0.18
CA LYS A 144 1.94 41.28 -0.29
C LYS A 144 0.85 41.68 -1.29
N ALA A 145 0.55 40.81 -2.25
CA ALA A 145 -0.51 41.05 -3.24
C ALA A 145 -1.90 41.16 -2.61
N GLN A 146 -2.12 40.51 -1.46
CA GLN A 146 -3.35 40.60 -0.68
C GLN A 146 -3.40 41.79 0.30
N GLY A 147 -2.37 42.68 0.26
CA GLY A 147 -2.32 43.87 1.09
C GLY A 147 -1.88 43.65 2.53
N ALA A 148 -1.22 42.50 2.83
CA ALA A 148 -0.70 42.27 4.16
C ALA A 148 0.34 43.34 4.52
N ALA A 149 0.11 44.07 5.62
CA ALA A 149 1.01 45.08 6.13
C ALA A 149 2.05 44.40 7.05
N GLY A 150 3.33 44.74 6.85
CA GLY A 150 4.44 44.30 7.71
C GLY A 150 5.52 43.52 6.94
N ALA A 151 6.72 43.49 7.52
CA ALA A 151 7.81 42.69 7.00
C ALA A 151 7.55 41.20 7.29
N PRO A 152 7.74 40.29 6.30
CA PRO A 152 7.59 38.87 6.55
C PRO A 152 8.69 38.40 7.52
N PRO A 153 8.41 37.40 8.37
CA PRO A 153 9.40 36.85 9.29
C PRO A 153 10.57 36.23 8.52
N PRO A 154 11.82 36.26 9.01
CA PRO A 154 12.94 35.63 8.35
C PRO A 154 12.68 34.14 8.08
N PHE A 155 13.07 33.64 6.89
CA PHE A 155 12.86 32.24 6.48
C PHE A 155 13.30 31.22 7.55
N GLU A 156 14.49 31.40 8.13
CA GLU A 156 15.03 30.48 9.12
C GLU A 156 14.14 30.37 10.39
N SER A 157 13.45 31.43 10.76
CA SER A 157 12.54 31.42 11.92
C SER A 157 11.21 30.66 11.67
N VAL A 158 10.82 30.52 10.40
CA VAL A 158 9.56 29.88 9.98
C VAL A 158 9.77 28.63 9.12
N LYS A 159 11.01 28.18 8.95
CA LYS A 159 11.38 27.07 8.07
C LYS A 159 10.57 25.79 8.33
N ALA A 160 10.31 25.45 9.60
CA ALA A 160 9.49 24.28 9.97
C ALA A 160 8.04 24.42 9.49
N GLN A 161 7.45 25.62 9.64
CA GLN A 161 6.11 25.92 9.14
C GLN A 161 6.06 25.89 7.61
N VAL A 162 7.05 26.50 6.97
CA VAL A 162 7.21 26.48 5.50
C VAL A 162 7.29 25.05 4.99
N ALA A 163 8.08 24.18 5.61
CA ALA A 163 8.18 22.77 5.25
C ALA A 163 6.86 22.04 5.40
N GLN A 164 6.09 22.31 6.46
CA GLN A 164 4.77 21.73 6.64
C GLN A 164 3.78 22.21 5.56
N GLY A 165 3.73 23.50 5.29
CA GLY A 165 2.88 24.08 4.24
C GLY A 165 3.23 23.54 2.85
N TYR A 166 4.52 23.42 2.54
CA TYR A 166 5.01 22.81 1.31
C TYR A 166 4.56 21.35 1.16
N LYS A 167 4.70 20.55 2.23
CA LYS A 167 4.24 19.15 2.23
C LYS A 167 2.73 19.04 1.98
N GLN A 168 1.93 19.94 2.55
CA GLN A 168 0.48 19.98 2.31
C GLN A 168 0.13 20.34 0.87
N GLN A 169 0.75 21.39 0.31
CA GLN A 169 0.54 21.78 -1.09
C GLN A 169 0.96 20.67 -2.04
N ARG A 170 2.10 20.04 -1.78
CA ARG A 170 2.59 18.90 -2.58
C ARG A 170 1.63 17.71 -2.52
N ALA A 171 1.07 17.42 -1.34
CA ALA A 171 0.08 16.34 -1.19
C ALA A 171 -1.17 16.61 -2.03
N GLN A 172 -1.66 17.87 -2.07
CA GLN A 172 -2.79 18.25 -2.91
C GLN A 172 -2.45 18.12 -4.40
N ALA A 173 -1.29 18.59 -4.83
CA ALA A 173 -0.83 18.46 -6.22
C ALA A 173 -0.72 17.00 -6.64
N ILE A 174 -0.12 16.14 -5.81
CA ILE A 174 -0.03 14.70 -6.04
C ILE A 174 -1.42 14.07 -6.17
N SER A 175 -2.37 14.44 -5.32
CA SER A 175 -3.74 13.92 -5.37
C SER A 175 -4.43 14.27 -6.69
N LEU A 176 -4.27 15.50 -7.16
CA LEU A 176 -4.79 15.95 -8.45
C LEU A 176 -4.14 15.22 -9.63
N ASP A 177 -2.83 15.02 -9.57
CA ASP A 177 -2.09 14.31 -10.62
C ASP A 177 -2.49 12.83 -10.68
N ILE A 178 -2.70 12.18 -9.53
CA ILE A 178 -3.22 10.81 -9.46
C ILE A 178 -4.60 10.74 -10.10
N GLN A 179 -5.51 11.68 -9.78
CA GLN A 179 -6.85 11.70 -10.37
C GLN A 179 -6.82 11.90 -11.89
N LYS A 180 -5.96 12.80 -12.39
CA LYS A 180 -5.77 13.00 -13.84
C LYS A 180 -5.23 11.75 -14.51
N GLU A 181 -4.26 11.10 -13.89
CA GLU A 181 -3.69 9.86 -14.42
C GLU A 181 -4.70 8.71 -14.44
N ILE A 182 -5.51 8.56 -13.38
CA ILE A 182 -6.59 7.57 -13.33
C ILE A 182 -7.58 7.82 -14.47
N LYS A 183 -8.07 9.05 -14.63
CA LYS A 183 -9.00 9.43 -15.73
C LYS A 183 -8.41 9.14 -17.12
N ALA A 184 -7.11 9.34 -17.30
CA ALA A 184 -6.44 9.09 -18.58
C ALA A 184 -6.24 7.59 -18.87
N LYS A 185 -5.97 6.77 -17.83
CA LYS A 185 -5.65 5.35 -17.99
C LYS A 185 -6.85 4.42 -17.85
N VAL A 186 -7.85 4.85 -17.11
CA VAL A 186 -9.07 4.09 -16.82
C VAL A 186 -10.26 4.97 -17.22
N PRO A 187 -10.64 4.98 -18.52
CA PRO A 187 -11.73 5.81 -18.98
C PRO A 187 -13.05 5.34 -18.35
N VAL A 188 -13.78 6.28 -17.76
CA VAL A 188 -15.12 6.06 -17.21
C VAL A 188 -16.13 6.75 -18.14
N THR A 189 -17.09 5.97 -18.66
CA THR A 189 -18.20 6.51 -19.45
C THR A 189 -19.47 6.30 -18.66
N LEU A 190 -20.15 7.38 -18.33
CA LEU A 190 -21.46 7.34 -17.70
C LEU A 190 -22.55 7.34 -18.78
N ALA A 191 -23.66 6.64 -18.53
CA ALA A 191 -24.88 6.78 -19.33
C ALA A 191 -25.42 8.23 -19.22
N ASP A 192 -26.14 8.67 -20.22
CA ASP A 192 -26.50 10.08 -20.36
C ASP A 192 -27.33 10.64 -19.19
N ASP A 193 -28.20 9.80 -18.62
CA ASP A 193 -29.02 10.11 -17.44
C ASP A 193 -28.27 10.15 -16.09
N TYR A 194 -27.02 9.69 -16.09
CA TYR A 194 -26.13 9.72 -14.91
C TYR A 194 -24.94 10.68 -15.09
N ARG A 195 -24.91 11.43 -16.19
CA ARG A 195 -23.83 12.37 -16.48
C ARG A 195 -24.10 13.71 -15.78
N PRO A 196 -23.12 14.26 -15.01
CA PRO A 196 -23.30 15.58 -14.41
C PRO A 196 -23.58 16.66 -15.47
N ALA A 197 -24.44 17.61 -15.14
CA ALA A 197 -24.70 18.73 -16.04
C ALA A 197 -23.43 19.58 -16.22
N GLY A 198 -22.91 19.62 -17.45
CA GLY A 198 -21.73 20.44 -17.81
C GLY A 198 -20.43 19.66 -18.06
N GLU A 199 -20.48 18.32 -18.11
CA GLU A 199 -19.39 17.48 -18.63
C GLU A 199 -19.66 16.98 -20.06
#